data_71df46bee272eecabab5c40bcc6bfd0c
#
_entry.id   71df46bee272eecabab5c40bcc6bfd0c
#
_cell.length_a   1.000
_cell.length_b   1.000
_cell.length_c   1.000
_cell.angle_alpha   90.00
_cell.angle_beta   90.00
_cell.angle_gamma   90.00
#
_symmetry.space_group_name_H-M   'P 1'
#
loop_
_entity.id
_entity.type
_entity.pdbx_description
1 polymer ?
#
loop_
_entity_poly.entity_id
_entity_poly.type
_entity_poly.pdbx_seq_one_letter_code
_entity_poly.pdbx_strand_id
1 'polypeptide(L)' 'MVGPPKITRFEKARIVGARALQISMGAPILVEADEGRSSPIDIGLKELEAGILPMTVRRTLPDGTFQDIPLKWLLKKA' A
#
# COMPACT_ATOMS: atom_id res chain seq x y z
N MET A 1 8.96 -14.95 8.27
CA MET A 1 8.76 -13.70 7.52
C MET A 1 10.09 -12.99 7.34
N VAL A 2 10.38 -12.54 6.14
CA VAL A 2 11.62 -11.83 5.84
C VAL A 2 11.45 -10.35 6.18
N GLY A 3 12.42 -9.78 6.88
CA GLY A 3 12.45 -8.38 7.23
C GLY A 3 11.54 -8.02 8.42
N PRO A 4 11.30 -6.73 8.64
CA PRO A 4 10.49 -6.27 9.78
C PRO A 4 9.06 -6.78 9.71
N PRO A 5 8.42 -7.06 10.86
CA PRO A 5 7.02 -7.54 10.86
C PRO A 5 6.00 -6.46 10.55
N LYS A 6 6.40 -5.24 10.31
CA LYS A 6 5.52 -4.17 9.89
C LYS A 6 6.01 -3.53 8.60
N ILE A 7 5.13 -2.79 7.95
CA ILE A 7 5.45 -2.10 6.72
C ILE A 7 6.53 -1.03 6.98
N THR A 8 7.54 -0.98 6.11
CA THR A 8 8.57 0.05 6.21
C THR A 8 8.08 1.36 5.57
N ARG A 9 8.76 2.45 5.91
CA ARG A 9 8.50 3.78 5.31
C ARG A 9 8.59 3.74 3.79
N PHE A 10 9.58 3.03 3.26
CA PHE A 10 9.79 2.95 1.81
C PHE A 10 8.71 2.12 1.13
N GLU A 11 8.31 1.01 1.75
CA GLU A 11 7.23 0.18 1.25
C GLU A 11 5.92 0.96 1.23
N LYS A 12 5.64 1.69 2.30
CA LYS A 12 4.45 2.54 2.39
C LYS A 12 4.42 3.57 1.27
N ALA A 13 5.54 4.27 1.05
CA ALA A 13 5.63 5.28 0.00
C ALA A 13 5.38 4.69 -1.39
N ARG A 14 5.91 3.50 -1.66
CA ARG A 14 5.70 2.81 -2.93
C ARG A 14 4.25 2.43 -3.13
N ILE A 15 3.61 1.89 -2.11
CA ILE A 15 2.22 1.47 -2.19
C ILE A 15 1.31 2.66 -2.42
N VAL A 16 1.48 3.74 -1.65
CA VAL A 16 0.69 4.94 -1.81
C VAL A 16 0.90 5.55 -3.21
N GLY A 17 2.15 5.59 -3.68
CA GLY A 17 2.46 6.10 -5.02
C GLY A 17 1.84 5.27 -6.12
N ALA A 18 1.93 3.94 -6.04
CA ALA A 18 1.34 3.04 -7.03
C ALA A 18 -0.20 3.17 -7.03
N ARG A 19 -0.82 3.25 -5.87
CA ARG A 19 -2.26 3.40 -5.75
C ARG A 19 -2.71 4.76 -6.29
N ALA A 20 -1.97 5.82 -5.97
CA ALA A 20 -2.25 7.16 -6.48
C ALA A 20 -2.23 7.20 -8.01
N LEU A 21 -1.27 6.52 -8.62
CA LEU A 21 -1.20 6.41 -10.07
C LEU A 21 -2.44 5.70 -10.64
N GLN A 22 -2.85 4.59 -10.05
CA GLN A 22 -4.05 3.88 -10.47
C GLN A 22 -5.28 4.78 -10.38
N ILE A 23 -5.43 5.53 -9.30
CA ILE A 23 -6.56 6.44 -9.10
C ILE A 23 -6.54 7.54 -10.17
N SER A 24 -5.38 8.12 -10.46
CA SER A 24 -5.26 9.16 -11.48
C SER A 24 -5.58 8.64 -12.89
N MET A 25 -5.47 7.33 -13.09
CA MET A 25 -5.80 6.67 -14.37
C MET A 25 -7.25 6.18 -14.42
N GLY A 26 -8.05 6.49 -13.42
CA GLY A 26 -9.49 6.19 -13.42
C GLY A 26 -9.90 4.97 -12.61
N ALA A 27 -9.01 4.39 -11.81
CA ALA A 27 -9.38 3.25 -10.96
C ALA A 27 -10.45 3.66 -9.93
N PRO A 28 -11.39 2.75 -9.58
CA PRO A 28 -12.40 3.05 -8.58
C PRO A 28 -11.77 3.35 -7.22
N ILE A 29 -12.32 4.33 -6.52
CA ILE A 29 -11.90 4.69 -5.17
C ILE A 29 -12.62 3.79 -4.17
N LEU A 30 -11.87 3.22 -3.23
CA LEU A 30 -12.39 2.23 -2.27
C LEU A 30 -12.85 2.86 -0.94
N VAL A 31 -12.59 4.14 -0.73
CA VAL A 31 -13.01 4.87 0.47
C VAL A 31 -13.82 6.09 0.07
N GLU A 32 -14.61 6.62 1.00
CA GLU A 32 -15.25 7.90 0.78
C GLU A 32 -14.19 9.00 0.80
N ALA A 33 -14.18 9.81 -0.24
CA ALA A 33 -13.24 10.92 -0.37
C ALA A 33 -13.96 12.10 -0.99
N ASP A 34 -13.55 13.29 -0.60
CA ASP A 34 -14.03 14.52 -1.21
C ASP A 34 -13.25 14.72 -2.52
N GLU A 35 -13.85 14.29 -3.61
CA GLU A 35 -13.21 14.29 -4.94
C GLU A 35 -12.70 15.67 -5.36
N GLY A 36 -13.31 16.73 -4.88
CA GLY A 36 -12.88 18.09 -5.22
C GLY A 36 -11.72 18.59 -4.37
N ARG A 37 -11.36 17.88 -3.29
CA ARG A 37 -10.36 18.33 -2.31
C ARG A 37 -9.24 17.37 -2.06
N SER A 38 -9.42 16.09 -2.37
CA SER A 38 -8.42 15.07 -2.10
C SER A 38 -7.61 14.77 -3.35
N SER A 39 -6.29 14.80 -3.23
CA SER A 39 -5.41 14.37 -4.30
C SER A 39 -5.39 12.84 -4.36
N PRO A 40 -4.94 12.22 -5.47
CA PRO A 40 -4.78 10.77 -5.54
C PRO A 40 -3.88 10.22 -4.43
N ILE A 41 -2.85 10.95 -4.03
CA ILE A 41 -1.96 10.53 -2.95
C ILE A 41 -2.71 10.51 -1.61
N ASP A 42 -3.53 11.51 -1.33
CA ASP A 42 -4.33 11.56 -0.11
C ASP A 42 -5.31 10.39 -0.06
N ILE A 43 -5.94 10.07 -1.17
CA ILE A 43 -6.88 8.95 -1.26
C ILE A 43 -6.13 7.63 -1.06
N GLY A 44 -4.98 7.46 -1.72
CA GLY A 44 -4.17 6.27 -1.57
C GLY A 44 -3.71 6.04 -0.14
N LEU A 45 -3.30 7.10 0.55
CA LEU A 45 -2.91 7.04 1.94
C LEU A 45 -4.09 6.64 2.84
N LYS A 46 -5.26 7.19 2.58
CA LYS A 46 -6.47 6.88 3.32
C LYS A 46 -6.86 5.41 3.16
N GLU A 47 -6.77 4.89 1.94
CA GLU A 47 -7.04 3.47 1.67
C GLU A 47 -6.04 2.56 2.36
N LEU A 48 -4.76 2.95 2.39
CA LEU A 48 -3.73 2.19 3.10
C LEU A 48 -4.03 2.14 4.59
N GLU A 49 -4.36 3.28 5.20
CA GLU A 49 -4.67 3.37 6.62
C GLU A 49 -5.92 2.60 7.00
N ALA A 50 -6.88 2.52 6.10
CA ALA A 50 -8.09 1.73 6.29
C ALA A 50 -7.85 0.22 6.17
N GLY A 51 -6.70 -0.20 5.66
CA GLY A 51 -6.32 -1.61 5.54
C GLY A 51 -7.10 -2.38 4.48
N ILE A 52 -7.67 -1.69 3.49
CA ILE A 52 -8.55 -2.29 2.49
C ILE A 52 -7.87 -2.56 1.14
N LEU A 53 -6.59 -2.19 0.99
CA LEU A 53 -5.88 -2.41 -0.26
C LEU A 53 -5.54 -3.89 -0.45
N PRO A 54 -5.96 -4.52 -1.56
CA PRO A 54 -5.65 -5.93 -1.83
C PRO A 54 -4.26 -6.06 -2.46
N MET A 55 -3.24 -5.64 -1.74
CA MET A 55 -1.86 -5.62 -2.22
C MET A 55 -0.97 -6.52 -1.40
N THR A 56 0.14 -6.95 -2.01
CA THR A 56 1.21 -7.68 -1.33
C THR A 56 2.50 -6.89 -1.42
N VAL A 57 3.37 -7.09 -0.43
CA VAL A 57 4.72 -6.51 -0.43
C VAL A 57 5.70 -7.63 -0.74
N ARG A 58 6.52 -7.44 -1.78
CA ARG A 58 7.55 -8.41 -2.15
C ARG A 58 8.86 -8.03 -1.47
N ARG A 59 9.39 -8.96 -0.70
CA ARG A 59 10.68 -8.81 -0.03
C ARG A 59 11.64 -9.85 -0.58
N THR A 60 12.82 -9.39 -1.01
CA THR A 60 13.82 -10.24 -1.62
C THR A 60 14.83 -10.71 -0.58
N LEU A 61 15.13 -11.99 -0.60
CA LEU A 61 16.16 -12.60 0.24
C LEU A 61 17.54 -12.43 -0.40
N PRO A 62 18.63 -12.51 0.39
CA PRO A 62 19.98 -12.38 -0.16
C PRO A 62 20.34 -13.40 -1.23
N ASP A 63 19.69 -14.56 -1.23
CA ASP A 63 19.94 -15.62 -2.23
C ASP A 63 19.19 -15.40 -3.55
N GLY A 64 18.48 -14.28 -3.69
CA GLY A 64 17.72 -13.96 -4.91
C GLY A 64 16.29 -14.43 -4.91
N THR A 65 15.86 -15.25 -3.94
CA THR A 65 14.46 -15.63 -3.81
C THR A 65 13.66 -14.49 -3.17
N PHE A 66 12.35 -14.59 -3.21
CA PHE A 66 11.50 -13.53 -2.65
C PHE A 66 10.33 -14.13 -1.89
N GLN A 67 9.75 -13.31 -1.02
CA GLN A 67 8.55 -13.62 -0.26
C GLN A 67 7.52 -12.53 -0.49
N ASP A 68 6.30 -12.92 -0.85
CA ASP A 68 5.18 -11.99 -0.97
C ASP A 68 4.37 -12.01 0.33
N ILE A 69 4.22 -10.85 0.95
CA ILE A 69 3.54 -10.71 2.23
C ILE A 69 2.29 -9.89 2.03
N PRO A 70 1.09 -10.42 2.36
CA PRO A 70 -0.13 -9.63 2.25
C PRO A 70 -0.03 -8.35 3.08
N LEU A 71 -0.41 -7.23 2.48
CA LEU A 71 -0.30 -5.93 3.11
C LEU A 71 -1.00 -5.88 4.46
N LYS A 72 -2.16 -6.49 4.56
CA LYS A 72 -2.93 -6.51 5.81
C LYS A 72 -2.18 -7.14 6.98
N TRP A 73 -1.26 -8.08 6.70
CA TRP A 73 -0.44 -8.69 7.75
C TRP A 73 0.53 -7.69 8.35
N LEU A 74 1.13 -6.86 7.50
CA LEU A 74 2.09 -5.84 7.94
C LEU A 74 1.39 -4.73 8.71
N LEU A 75 0.18 -4.38 8.32
CA LEU A 75 -0.62 -3.36 8.99
C LEU A 75 -1.13 -3.82 10.36
N LYS A 76 -1.49 -5.09 10.49
CA LYS A 76 -1.93 -5.67 11.76
C LYS A 76 -0.85 -5.64 12.83
N LYS A 77 0.40 -5.68 12.43
CA LYS A 77 1.55 -5.69 13.34
C LYS A 77 2.02 -4.29 13.72
N ALA A 78 1.47 -3.28 13.11
CA ALA A 78 1.89 -1.90 13.32
C ALA A 78 1.40 -1.32 14.67
#